data_85cf753cc06ae5b13a18d65904f76822
#
_entry.id   85cf753cc06ae5b13a18d65904f76822
#
_cell.length_a   1.000
_cell.length_b   1.000
_cell.length_c   1.000
_cell.angle_alpha   90.00
_cell.angle_beta   90.00
_cell.angle_gamma   90.00
#
_symmetry.space_group_name_H-M   'P 1'
#
loop_
_entity.id
_entity.type
_entity.pdbx_description
1 polymer ?
#
loop_
_entity_poly.entity_id
_entity_poly.type
_entity_poly.pdbx_seq_one_letter_code
_entity_poly.pdbx_strand_id
1 'polypeptide(L)'
;LAYPVELAEPYASQLAAVRAESNAQVETMCGKLNDVLASYDAPFRLDFDLIEKTLTKGSIRERHLAKALRIAAYAHFNNDKAAIAKFFETIFGGKALKSNVDDLAAVENEIRGNLLKAGGAAFVPEDPKAFLPMDTVRKIILAAGGIPTYPFLADDAKGGFTDFEQDVVKTAEILRQRGIFSVEFITTRNSVEVLEKYAGYLHDNGFVVTFGSEHNTPAMEPIELFARGGAPLTERLKFINYCGACVVAAHQDIVRSGMQGYVDSRGKADIDKRDEYVKHGDRVIKSIIL
;
A
#
# COMPACT_ATOMS: atom_id res chain seq x y z
N LEU A 1 1.89 5.27 -10.82
CA LEU A 1 1.28 6.59 -10.62
C LEU A 1 0.64 7.11 -11.90
N ALA A 2 -0.40 7.96 -11.77
CA ALA A 2 -1.16 8.56 -12.87
C ALA A 2 -1.73 7.53 -13.87
N TYR A 3 -2.98 7.10 -13.68
CA TYR A 3 -3.69 6.16 -14.57
C TYR A 3 -4.82 6.88 -15.32
N PRO A 4 -4.52 7.72 -16.31
CA PRO A 4 -5.52 8.53 -16.98
C PRO A 4 -6.34 7.78 -18.04
N VAL A 5 -5.95 6.56 -18.39
CA VAL A 5 -6.57 5.76 -19.45
C VAL A 5 -7.18 4.49 -18.84
N GLU A 6 -8.38 4.13 -19.29
CA GLU A 6 -9.02 2.88 -18.92
C GLU A 6 -8.29 1.69 -19.53
N LEU A 7 -8.11 0.63 -18.74
CA LEU A 7 -7.42 -0.58 -19.18
C LEU A 7 -8.29 -1.42 -20.11
N ALA A 8 -7.74 -1.67 -21.30
CA ALA A 8 -8.31 -2.61 -22.27
C ALA A 8 -7.81 -4.06 -22.02
N GLU A 9 -8.41 -5.01 -22.74
CA GLU A 9 -7.91 -6.39 -22.78
C GLU A 9 -6.50 -6.48 -23.43
N PRO A 10 -5.65 -7.44 -23.01
CA PRO A 10 -5.93 -8.48 -22.00
C PRO A 10 -5.65 -8.06 -20.55
N TYR A 11 -5.28 -6.81 -20.30
CA TYR A 11 -4.80 -6.36 -19.00
C TYR A 11 -5.92 -6.25 -17.96
N ALA A 12 -7.13 -5.88 -18.39
CA ALA A 12 -8.30 -5.84 -17.51
C ALA A 12 -8.59 -7.23 -16.93
N SER A 13 -8.59 -8.26 -17.77
CA SER A 13 -8.77 -9.66 -17.36
C SER A 13 -7.64 -10.17 -16.47
N GLN A 14 -6.38 -9.77 -16.72
CA GLN A 14 -5.25 -10.15 -15.87
C GLN A 14 -5.36 -9.59 -14.45
N LEU A 15 -5.78 -8.33 -14.30
CA LEU A 15 -6.00 -7.73 -12.99
C LEU A 15 -7.23 -8.33 -12.28
N ALA A 16 -8.27 -8.66 -13.02
CA ALA A 16 -9.44 -9.37 -12.48
C ALA A 16 -9.05 -10.74 -11.94
N ALA A 17 -8.19 -11.49 -12.66
CA ALA A 17 -7.69 -12.78 -12.19
C ALA A 17 -6.85 -12.66 -10.90
N VAL A 18 -5.94 -11.69 -10.82
CA VAL A 18 -5.17 -11.42 -9.59
C VAL A 18 -6.10 -11.12 -8.42
N ARG A 19 -7.14 -10.32 -8.63
CA ARG A 19 -8.13 -9.99 -7.61
C ARG A 19 -8.89 -11.24 -7.16
N ALA A 20 -9.32 -12.08 -8.10
CA ALA A 20 -10.04 -13.32 -7.80
C ALA A 20 -9.17 -14.26 -6.95
N GLU A 21 -7.91 -14.49 -7.32
CA GLU A 21 -6.99 -15.33 -6.54
C GLU A 21 -6.74 -14.77 -5.13
N SER A 22 -6.58 -13.46 -5.02
CA SER A 22 -6.39 -12.78 -3.74
C SER A 22 -7.66 -12.86 -2.85
N ASN A 23 -8.85 -12.76 -3.44
CA ASN A 23 -10.11 -12.90 -2.70
C ASN A 23 -10.32 -14.37 -2.26
N ALA A 24 -10.00 -15.36 -3.10
CA ALA A 24 -10.09 -16.78 -2.76
C ALA A 24 -9.18 -17.17 -1.58
N GLN A 25 -7.99 -16.58 -1.48
CA GLN A 25 -7.14 -16.73 -0.30
C GLN A 25 -7.85 -16.26 0.96
N VAL A 26 -8.46 -15.06 0.93
CA VAL A 26 -9.14 -14.51 2.11
C VAL A 26 -10.42 -15.26 2.44
N GLU A 27 -11.12 -15.82 1.44
CA GLU A 27 -12.25 -16.73 1.65
C GLU A 27 -11.81 -17.96 2.42
N THR A 28 -10.68 -18.56 2.02
CA THR A 28 -10.08 -19.71 2.75
C THR A 28 -9.69 -19.29 4.19
N MET A 29 -9.14 -18.08 4.39
CA MET A 29 -8.87 -17.55 5.73
C MET A 29 -10.14 -17.39 6.55
N CYS A 30 -11.24 -16.93 5.95
CA CYS A 30 -12.55 -16.81 6.61
C CYS A 30 -13.07 -18.19 7.07
N GLY A 31 -12.94 -19.21 6.22
CA GLY A 31 -13.25 -20.60 6.58
C GLY A 31 -12.46 -21.07 7.80
N LYS A 32 -11.13 -20.95 7.78
CA LYS A 32 -10.27 -21.30 8.92
C LYS A 32 -10.57 -20.48 10.18
N LEU A 33 -10.90 -19.19 10.03
CA LEU A 33 -11.29 -18.36 11.17
C LEU A 33 -12.61 -18.86 11.78
N ASN A 34 -13.56 -19.29 10.96
CA ASN A 34 -14.79 -19.93 11.43
C ASN A 34 -14.54 -21.27 12.12
N ASP A 35 -13.54 -22.04 11.68
CA ASP A 35 -13.14 -23.29 12.37
C ASP A 35 -12.52 -22.97 13.74
N VAL A 36 -11.72 -21.93 13.84
CA VAL A 36 -11.20 -21.42 15.13
C VAL A 36 -12.36 -21.01 16.03
N LEU A 37 -13.30 -20.22 15.53
CA LEU A 37 -14.48 -19.81 16.30
C LEU A 37 -15.30 -21.01 16.80
N ALA A 38 -15.53 -22.01 15.94
CA ALA A 38 -16.26 -23.22 16.29
C ALA A 38 -15.52 -24.06 17.35
N SER A 39 -14.18 -24.13 17.32
CA SER A 39 -13.38 -24.88 18.28
C SER A 39 -13.44 -24.31 19.71
N TYR A 40 -13.86 -23.06 19.85
CA TYR A 40 -14.07 -22.36 21.11
C TYR A 40 -15.56 -22.11 21.43
N ASP A 41 -16.48 -22.81 20.74
CA ASP A 41 -17.93 -22.66 20.90
C ASP A 41 -18.39 -21.18 20.76
N ALA A 42 -17.76 -20.42 19.86
CA ALA A 42 -18.14 -19.04 19.64
C ALA A 42 -19.61 -18.94 19.15
N PRO A 43 -20.38 -17.97 19.65
CA PRO A 43 -21.82 -17.90 19.40
C PRO A 43 -22.21 -17.35 18.02
N PHE A 44 -21.23 -17.08 17.15
CA PHE A 44 -21.43 -16.54 15.81
C PHE A 44 -20.40 -17.07 14.81
N ARG A 45 -20.70 -16.91 13.54
CA ARG A 45 -19.81 -17.20 12.41
C ARG A 45 -19.72 -15.97 11.51
N LEU A 46 -18.65 -15.88 10.75
CA LEU A 46 -18.46 -14.86 9.75
C LEU A 46 -18.98 -15.34 8.39
N ASP A 47 -19.67 -14.46 7.69
CA ASP A 47 -20.17 -14.66 6.34
C ASP A 47 -19.27 -13.90 5.38
N PHE A 48 -18.53 -14.62 4.51
CA PHE A 48 -17.57 -14.04 3.58
C PHE A 48 -18.25 -13.10 2.57
N ASP A 49 -19.37 -13.51 1.97
CA ASP A 49 -20.07 -12.71 0.96
C ASP A 49 -20.62 -11.42 1.55
N LEU A 50 -21.15 -11.50 2.78
CA LEU A 50 -21.61 -10.30 3.49
C LEU A 50 -20.45 -9.34 3.78
N ILE A 51 -19.29 -9.87 4.20
CA ILE A 51 -18.08 -9.06 4.45
C ILE A 51 -17.61 -8.39 3.16
N GLU A 52 -17.49 -9.15 2.07
CA GLU A 52 -17.07 -8.60 0.79
C GLU A 52 -18.01 -7.47 0.33
N LYS A 53 -19.31 -7.72 0.39
CA LYS A 53 -20.33 -6.77 -0.05
C LYS A 53 -20.41 -5.52 0.82
N THR A 54 -20.25 -5.63 2.14
CA THR A 54 -20.52 -4.50 3.06
C THR A 54 -19.28 -3.77 3.53
N LEU A 55 -18.12 -4.44 3.58
CA LEU A 55 -16.88 -3.86 4.11
C LEU A 55 -15.82 -3.56 3.05
N THR A 56 -16.06 -3.91 1.78
CA THR A 56 -15.08 -3.71 0.71
C THR A 56 -15.67 -3.01 -0.53
N LYS A 57 -14.80 -2.73 -1.49
CA LYS A 57 -15.15 -2.29 -2.85
C LYS A 57 -14.74 -3.34 -3.89
N GLY A 58 -14.90 -4.64 -3.55
CA GLY A 58 -14.61 -5.77 -4.43
C GLY A 58 -13.21 -6.38 -4.26
N SER A 59 -12.36 -5.84 -3.37
CA SER A 59 -11.09 -6.45 -2.97
C SER A 59 -11.07 -6.66 -1.47
N ILE A 60 -11.23 -7.90 -1.05
CA ILE A 60 -11.19 -8.27 0.36
C ILE A 60 -9.73 -8.53 0.80
N ARG A 61 -9.42 -8.24 2.04
CA ARG A 61 -8.12 -8.50 2.69
C ARG A 61 -8.35 -8.99 4.12
N GLU A 62 -7.34 -9.59 4.73
CA GLU A 62 -7.39 -10.09 6.12
C GLU A 62 -7.87 -9.03 7.13
N ARG A 63 -7.60 -7.75 6.87
CA ARG A 63 -8.09 -6.64 7.72
C ARG A 63 -9.62 -6.54 7.76
N HIS A 64 -10.30 -6.91 6.67
CA HIS A 64 -11.77 -6.91 6.63
C HIS A 64 -12.33 -8.06 7.47
N LEU A 65 -11.64 -9.20 7.53
CA LEU A 65 -11.99 -10.30 8.44
C LEU A 65 -11.80 -9.89 9.90
N ALA A 66 -10.70 -9.24 10.23
CA ALA A 66 -10.44 -8.72 11.58
C ALA A 66 -11.52 -7.72 12.02
N LYS A 67 -11.89 -6.79 11.12
CA LYS A 67 -12.97 -5.83 11.35
C LYS A 67 -14.32 -6.53 11.54
N ALA A 68 -14.64 -7.49 10.69
CA ALA A 68 -15.89 -8.26 10.79
C ALA A 68 -15.96 -9.03 12.11
N LEU A 69 -14.88 -9.69 12.51
CA LEU A 69 -14.79 -10.40 13.78
C LEU A 69 -14.97 -9.47 14.98
N ARG A 70 -14.32 -8.30 14.98
CA ARG A 70 -14.51 -7.29 16.02
C ARG A 70 -15.98 -6.84 16.06
N ILE A 71 -16.58 -6.51 14.92
CA ILE A 71 -17.99 -6.07 14.85
C ILE A 71 -18.91 -7.15 15.43
N ALA A 72 -18.74 -8.43 15.04
CA ALA A 72 -19.56 -9.52 15.53
C ALA A 72 -19.42 -9.74 17.04
N ALA A 73 -18.19 -9.71 17.57
CA ALA A 73 -17.93 -9.85 18.99
C ALA A 73 -18.55 -8.71 19.81
N TYR A 74 -18.34 -7.46 19.38
CA TYR A 74 -18.87 -6.29 20.10
C TYR A 74 -20.40 -6.27 20.09
N ALA A 75 -21.02 -6.61 18.99
CA ALA A 75 -22.48 -6.72 18.89
C ALA A 75 -23.02 -7.83 19.79
N HIS A 76 -22.38 -9.03 19.79
CA HIS A 76 -22.82 -10.16 20.58
C HIS A 76 -22.73 -9.88 22.08
N PHE A 77 -21.64 -9.29 22.53
CA PHE A 77 -21.42 -8.99 23.96
C PHE A 77 -21.98 -7.62 24.40
N ASN A 78 -22.81 -6.96 23.57
CA ASN A 78 -23.41 -5.66 23.87
C ASN A 78 -22.40 -4.60 24.35
N ASN A 79 -21.20 -4.59 23.77
CA ASN A 79 -20.06 -3.75 24.15
C ASN A 79 -19.56 -3.94 25.60
N ASP A 80 -19.85 -5.07 26.24
CA ASP A 80 -19.25 -5.40 27.54
C ASP A 80 -17.76 -5.66 27.35
N LYS A 81 -16.95 -4.71 27.85
CA LYS A 81 -15.48 -4.71 27.66
C LYS A 81 -14.81 -5.94 28.26
N ALA A 82 -15.28 -6.41 29.43
CA ALA A 82 -14.71 -7.57 30.09
C ALA A 82 -15.01 -8.85 29.32
N ALA A 83 -16.25 -9.00 28.85
CA ALA A 83 -16.66 -10.14 28.03
C ALA A 83 -15.92 -10.17 26.69
N ILE A 84 -15.75 -9.02 26.03
CA ILE A 84 -15.00 -8.89 24.78
C ILE A 84 -13.53 -9.27 24.99
N ALA A 85 -12.87 -8.73 26.02
CA ALA A 85 -11.48 -9.03 26.31
C ALA A 85 -11.28 -10.53 26.59
N LYS A 86 -12.20 -11.14 27.35
CA LYS A 86 -12.16 -12.56 27.66
C LYS A 86 -12.40 -13.44 26.43
N PHE A 87 -13.31 -13.03 25.54
CA PHE A 87 -13.54 -13.72 24.29
C PHE A 87 -12.29 -13.73 23.42
N PHE A 88 -11.64 -12.56 23.22
CA PHE A 88 -10.41 -12.50 22.43
C PHE A 88 -9.26 -13.27 23.08
N GLU A 89 -9.09 -13.20 24.41
CA GLU A 89 -8.13 -14.05 25.11
C GLU A 89 -8.33 -15.52 24.79
N THR A 90 -9.58 -15.97 24.81
CA THR A 90 -9.94 -17.37 24.52
C THR A 90 -9.54 -17.77 23.11
N ILE A 91 -9.98 -17.03 22.09
CA ILE A 91 -9.68 -17.37 20.68
C ILE A 91 -8.23 -17.10 20.26
N PHE A 92 -7.47 -16.33 21.05
CA PHE A 92 -6.01 -16.15 20.87
C PHE A 92 -5.20 -17.29 21.54
N GLY A 93 -5.87 -18.35 22.01
CA GLY A 93 -5.20 -19.47 22.65
C GLY A 93 -4.67 -19.14 24.05
N GLY A 94 -5.38 -18.31 24.83
CA GLY A 94 -5.01 -17.88 26.18
C GLY A 94 -4.11 -16.65 26.25
N LYS A 95 -3.79 -16.01 25.12
CA LYS A 95 -3.06 -14.75 25.10
C LYS A 95 -4.02 -13.61 25.37
N ALA A 96 -3.79 -12.86 26.45
CA ALA A 96 -4.62 -11.71 26.80
C ALA A 96 -4.63 -10.65 25.68
N LEU A 97 -5.79 -10.03 25.46
CA LEU A 97 -5.91 -8.84 24.63
C LEU A 97 -5.13 -7.69 25.29
N LYS A 98 -4.12 -7.15 24.60
CA LYS A 98 -3.26 -6.07 25.12
C LYS A 98 -3.83 -4.69 24.81
N SER A 99 -4.55 -4.59 23.69
CA SER A 99 -5.16 -3.33 23.25
C SER A 99 -6.31 -2.92 24.15
N ASN A 100 -6.47 -1.60 24.33
CA ASN A 100 -7.70 -1.08 24.93
C ASN A 100 -8.88 -1.43 24.03
N VAL A 101 -9.93 -2.01 24.60
CA VAL A 101 -11.15 -2.41 23.88
C VAL A 101 -11.82 -1.23 23.17
N ASP A 102 -11.66 0.00 23.67
CA ASP A 102 -12.18 1.20 23.01
C ASP A 102 -11.34 1.65 21.79
N ASP A 103 -10.11 1.17 21.67
CA ASP A 103 -9.26 1.43 20.49
C ASP A 103 -9.52 0.35 19.44
N LEU A 104 -10.53 0.59 18.58
CA LEU A 104 -10.98 -0.35 17.57
C LEU A 104 -9.87 -0.71 16.58
N ALA A 105 -9.00 0.26 16.24
CA ALA A 105 -7.89 0.06 15.33
C ALA A 105 -6.82 -0.87 15.92
N ALA A 106 -6.45 -0.64 17.17
CA ALA A 106 -5.49 -1.49 17.89
C ALA A 106 -6.02 -2.92 18.06
N VAL A 107 -7.29 -3.07 18.42
CA VAL A 107 -7.94 -4.39 18.52
C VAL A 107 -7.93 -5.13 17.19
N GLU A 108 -8.31 -4.47 16.07
CA GLU A 108 -8.27 -5.07 14.74
C GLU A 108 -6.85 -5.49 14.34
N ASN A 109 -5.84 -4.70 14.65
CA ASN A 109 -4.45 -5.05 14.40
C ASN A 109 -3.98 -6.24 15.25
N GLU A 110 -4.43 -6.32 16.50
CA GLU A 110 -4.10 -7.43 17.40
C GLU A 110 -4.79 -8.74 16.95
N ILE A 111 -6.05 -8.69 16.47
CA ILE A 111 -6.75 -9.81 15.82
C ILE A 111 -5.94 -10.29 14.61
N ARG A 112 -5.53 -9.37 13.74
CA ARG A 112 -4.70 -9.70 12.57
C ARG A 112 -3.40 -10.41 12.99
N GLY A 113 -2.69 -9.85 13.96
CA GLY A 113 -1.42 -10.40 14.45
C GLY A 113 -1.53 -11.79 15.04
N ASN A 114 -2.57 -12.07 15.83
CA ASN A 114 -2.74 -13.35 16.51
C ASN A 114 -3.38 -14.45 15.64
N LEU A 115 -4.27 -14.09 14.70
CA LEU A 115 -5.07 -15.08 13.96
C LEU A 115 -4.78 -15.14 12.47
N LEU A 116 -4.47 -14.00 11.81
CA LEU A 116 -4.53 -13.88 10.34
C LEU A 116 -3.15 -13.66 9.68
N LYS A 117 -2.13 -13.31 10.44
CA LYS A 117 -0.73 -13.18 9.96
C LYS A 117 0.02 -14.50 10.12
N ALA A 118 1.22 -14.59 9.54
CA ALA A 118 2.07 -15.77 9.61
C ALA A 118 2.24 -16.25 11.08
N GLY A 119 1.93 -17.54 11.30
CA GLY A 119 1.88 -18.15 12.63
C GLY A 119 0.51 -18.09 13.31
N GLY A 120 -0.48 -17.38 12.79
CA GLY A 120 -1.85 -17.38 13.28
C GLY A 120 -2.65 -18.58 12.78
N ALA A 121 -3.64 -19.03 13.59
CA ALA A 121 -4.39 -20.25 13.31
C ALA A 121 -5.23 -20.19 12.01
N ALA A 122 -5.66 -19.00 11.59
CA ALA A 122 -6.40 -18.80 10.35
C ALA A 122 -5.55 -18.27 9.20
N PHE A 123 -4.23 -18.24 9.34
CA PHE A 123 -3.32 -17.81 8.28
C PHE A 123 -3.40 -18.73 7.06
N VAL A 124 -3.41 -18.12 5.88
CA VAL A 124 -3.26 -18.77 4.57
C VAL A 124 -2.19 -18.01 3.80
N PRO A 125 -1.12 -18.66 3.33
CA PRO A 125 -0.13 -18.01 2.48
C PRO A 125 -0.77 -17.58 1.17
N GLU A 126 -0.24 -16.51 0.59
CA GLU A 126 -0.69 -16.04 -0.74
C GLU A 126 -0.27 -17.05 -1.82
N ASP A 127 -1.18 -17.33 -2.77
CA ASP A 127 -0.85 -18.16 -3.93
C ASP A 127 0.06 -17.36 -4.87
N PRO A 128 1.13 -17.96 -5.43
CA PRO A 128 1.96 -17.31 -6.44
C PRO A 128 1.18 -16.72 -7.63
N LYS A 129 0.02 -17.28 -7.96
CA LYS A 129 -0.87 -16.75 -9.01
C LYS A 129 -1.48 -15.38 -8.69
N ALA A 130 -1.50 -14.98 -7.42
CA ALA A 130 -1.90 -13.63 -7.01
C ALA A 130 -0.85 -12.56 -7.37
N PHE A 131 0.33 -12.96 -7.87
CA PHE A 131 1.42 -12.07 -8.22
C PHE A 131 1.73 -12.15 -9.70
N LEU A 132 1.68 -11.01 -10.38
CA LEU A 132 2.13 -10.92 -11.76
C LEU A 132 3.66 -10.68 -11.81
N PRO A 133 4.35 -11.22 -12.82
CA PRO A 133 5.73 -10.85 -13.09
C PRO A 133 5.89 -9.34 -13.25
N MET A 134 6.99 -8.77 -12.76
CA MET A 134 7.23 -7.33 -12.79
C MET A 134 7.09 -6.72 -14.18
N ASP A 135 7.57 -7.41 -15.23
CA ASP A 135 7.43 -6.94 -16.61
C ASP A 135 5.97 -6.87 -17.07
N THR A 136 5.12 -7.79 -16.60
CA THR A 136 3.68 -7.75 -16.87
C THR A 136 3.04 -6.57 -16.15
N VAL A 137 3.36 -6.36 -14.87
CA VAL A 137 2.87 -5.19 -14.10
C VAL A 137 3.28 -3.90 -14.79
N ARG A 138 4.54 -3.77 -15.22
CA ARG A 138 5.03 -2.61 -15.95
C ARG A 138 4.24 -2.36 -17.24
N LYS A 139 3.96 -3.40 -18.04
CA LYS A 139 3.15 -3.30 -19.26
C LYS A 139 1.73 -2.83 -18.97
N ILE A 140 1.11 -3.35 -17.90
CA ILE A 140 -0.23 -2.93 -17.46
C ILE A 140 -0.23 -1.45 -17.12
N ILE A 141 0.75 -0.99 -16.34
CA ILE A 141 0.86 0.42 -15.94
C ILE A 141 1.00 1.32 -17.15
N LEU A 142 1.87 0.95 -18.10
CA LEU A 142 2.08 1.73 -19.32
C LEU A 142 0.84 1.74 -20.23
N ALA A 143 0.13 0.62 -20.33
CA ALA A 143 -1.11 0.54 -21.12
C ALA A 143 -2.23 1.41 -20.50
N ALA A 144 -2.23 1.58 -19.19
CA ALA A 144 -3.12 2.51 -18.49
C ALA A 144 -2.67 3.98 -18.58
N GLY A 145 -1.60 4.27 -19.33
CA GLY A 145 -1.03 5.61 -19.41
C GLY A 145 -0.36 6.06 -18.11
N GLY A 146 0.09 5.12 -17.26
CA GLY A 146 0.69 5.41 -15.98
C GLY A 146 2.22 5.46 -16.02
N ILE A 147 2.83 5.90 -14.94
CA ILE A 147 4.28 5.89 -14.71
C ILE A 147 4.64 4.68 -13.84
N PRO A 148 5.41 3.70 -14.35
CA PRO A 148 5.95 2.62 -13.52
C PRO A 148 6.79 3.19 -12.38
N THR A 149 6.36 2.95 -11.15
CA THR A 149 6.98 3.49 -9.95
C THR A 149 7.37 2.35 -9.01
N TYR A 150 8.61 2.35 -8.54
CA TYR A 150 9.11 1.38 -7.58
C TYR A 150 8.85 1.86 -6.15
N PRO A 151 8.14 1.08 -5.31
CA PRO A 151 7.95 1.40 -3.90
C PRO A 151 9.26 1.13 -3.15
N PHE A 152 9.97 2.19 -2.78
CA PHE A 152 11.28 2.11 -2.14
C PHE A 152 11.11 2.02 -0.62
N LEU A 153 11.54 0.90 -0.01
CA LEU A 153 11.41 0.68 1.43
C LEU A 153 12.50 1.40 2.21
N ALA A 154 13.72 1.45 1.66
CA ALA A 154 14.92 1.96 2.32
C ALA A 154 15.15 1.33 3.70
N ASP A 155 15.43 2.10 4.76
CA ASP A 155 15.71 1.56 6.07
C ASP A 155 14.43 1.22 6.85
N ASP A 156 14.46 0.07 7.54
CA ASP A 156 13.41 -0.32 8.49
C ASP A 156 13.58 0.39 9.86
N ALA A 157 12.66 0.13 10.79
CA ALA A 157 12.70 0.71 12.14
C ALA A 157 13.99 0.39 12.94
N LYS A 158 14.76 -0.62 12.51
CA LYS A 158 16.05 -1.03 13.13
C LYS A 158 17.25 -0.53 12.32
N GLY A 159 17.03 0.21 11.23
CA GLY A 159 18.07 0.69 10.32
C GLY A 159 18.55 -0.39 9.30
N GLY A 160 17.82 -1.50 9.17
CA GLY A 160 18.11 -2.53 8.19
C GLY A 160 17.60 -2.21 6.80
N PHE A 161 18.30 -2.68 5.78
CA PHE A 161 17.90 -2.56 4.37
C PHE A 161 17.69 -3.94 3.77
N THR A 162 16.85 -4.01 2.74
CA THR A 162 16.82 -5.21 1.88
C THR A 162 18.14 -5.32 1.11
N ASP A 163 18.53 -6.55 0.74
CA ASP A 163 19.76 -6.78 -0.06
C ASP A 163 19.74 -5.99 -1.38
N PHE A 164 18.57 -5.76 -1.93
CA PHE A 164 18.38 -5.00 -3.16
C PHE A 164 18.60 -3.49 -2.96
N GLU A 165 18.21 -2.94 -1.80
CA GLU A 165 18.17 -1.49 -1.58
C GLU A 165 19.35 -0.92 -0.78
N GLN A 166 20.25 -1.77 -0.23
CA GLN A 166 21.41 -1.28 0.57
C GLN A 166 22.31 -0.32 -0.22
N ASP A 167 22.44 -0.51 -1.53
CA ASP A 167 23.26 0.32 -2.41
C ASP A 167 22.35 1.07 -3.39
N VAL A 168 22.06 2.33 -3.09
CA VAL A 168 21.18 3.18 -3.91
C VAL A 168 21.72 3.38 -5.33
N VAL A 169 23.05 3.38 -5.52
CA VAL A 169 23.67 3.55 -6.86
C VAL A 169 23.34 2.34 -7.73
N LYS A 170 23.64 1.16 -7.21
CA LYS A 170 23.37 -0.10 -7.89
C LYS A 170 21.87 -0.33 -8.12
N THR A 171 21.05 0.01 -7.13
CA THR A 171 19.58 -0.08 -7.25
C THR A 171 19.08 0.83 -8.36
N ALA A 172 19.54 2.08 -8.42
CA ALA A 172 19.17 3.02 -9.48
C ALA A 172 19.54 2.52 -10.88
N GLU A 173 20.72 1.91 -11.03
CA GLU A 173 21.16 1.31 -12.31
C GLU A 173 20.22 0.16 -12.73
N ILE A 174 19.89 -0.74 -11.81
CA ILE A 174 18.99 -1.87 -12.09
C ILE A 174 17.58 -1.37 -12.44
N LEU A 175 17.05 -0.37 -11.73
CA LEU A 175 15.75 0.21 -12.02
C LEU A 175 15.71 0.84 -13.43
N ARG A 176 16.76 1.60 -13.81
CA ARG A 176 16.87 2.16 -15.18
C ARG A 176 16.90 1.07 -16.25
N GLN A 177 17.69 0.01 -16.06
CA GLN A 177 17.75 -1.13 -16.99
C GLN A 177 16.38 -1.79 -17.17
N ARG A 178 15.53 -1.76 -16.14
CA ARG A 178 14.15 -2.28 -16.16
C ARG A 178 13.13 -1.27 -16.67
N GLY A 179 13.53 -0.06 -17.10
CA GLY A 179 12.64 1.00 -17.56
C GLY A 179 11.79 1.61 -16.46
N ILE A 180 12.32 1.69 -15.25
CA ILE A 180 11.69 2.31 -14.08
C ILE A 180 12.48 3.57 -13.74
N PHE A 181 11.84 4.73 -13.85
CA PHE A 181 12.43 6.05 -13.63
C PHE A 181 11.68 6.85 -12.55
N SER A 182 10.84 6.18 -11.79
CA SER A 182 10.08 6.78 -10.69
C SER A 182 10.16 5.87 -9.47
N VAL A 183 10.27 6.50 -8.31
CA VAL A 183 10.27 5.82 -7.00
C VAL A 183 9.34 6.55 -6.03
N GLU A 184 8.76 5.81 -5.09
CA GLU A 184 7.96 6.37 -4.01
C GLU A 184 8.46 5.85 -2.66
N PHE A 185 8.71 6.77 -1.71
CA PHE A 185 9.05 6.42 -0.33
C PHE A 185 7.85 6.62 0.58
N ILE A 186 7.71 5.75 1.58
CA ILE A 186 6.80 5.94 2.70
C ILE A 186 7.61 6.57 3.84
N THR A 187 7.57 7.89 3.94
CA THR A 187 8.51 8.67 4.74
C THR A 187 8.49 8.33 6.23
N THR A 188 7.32 7.97 6.78
CA THR A 188 7.18 7.59 8.20
C THR A 188 7.98 6.34 8.59
N ARG A 189 8.43 5.55 7.61
CA ARG A 189 9.27 4.37 7.83
C ARG A 189 10.75 4.70 7.94
N ASN A 190 11.20 5.79 7.32
CA ASN A 190 12.60 6.10 7.09
C ASN A 190 13.11 7.25 7.96
N SER A 191 14.40 7.20 8.32
CA SER A 191 15.04 8.34 8.97
C SER A 191 15.27 9.50 8.00
N VAL A 192 15.38 10.72 8.51
CA VAL A 192 15.63 11.93 7.68
C VAL A 192 16.94 11.77 6.91
N GLU A 193 17.98 11.24 7.56
CA GLU A 193 19.31 11.07 6.97
C GLU A 193 19.28 10.09 5.80
N VAL A 194 18.52 9.00 5.93
CA VAL A 194 18.34 8.02 4.85
C VAL A 194 17.53 8.62 3.71
N LEU A 195 16.45 9.35 3.99
CA LEU A 195 15.67 10.05 2.96
C LEU A 195 16.54 11.06 2.21
N GLU A 196 17.32 11.90 2.91
CA GLU A 196 18.24 12.86 2.26
C GLU A 196 19.24 12.17 1.34
N LYS A 197 19.83 11.07 1.79
CA LYS A 197 20.82 10.34 1.02
C LYS A 197 20.19 9.65 -0.19
N TYR A 198 19.10 8.89 0.00
CA TYR A 198 18.54 8.03 -1.03
C TYR A 198 17.63 8.80 -1.99
N ALA A 199 16.66 9.54 -1.47
CA ALA A 199 15.79 10.36 -2.31
C ALA A 199 16.56 11.47 -3.00
N GLY A 200 17.53 12.11 -2.31
CA GLY A 200 18.42 13.08 -2.88
C GLY A 200 19.24 12.51 -4.04
N TYR A 201 19.91 11.36 -3.83
CA TYR A 201 20.68 10.71 -4.89
C TYR A 201 19.81 10.37 -6.10
N LEU A 202 18.64 9.75 -5.89
CA LEU A 202 17.74 9.37 -6.96
C LEU A 202 17.23 10.58 -7.73
N HIS A 203 16.82 11.65 -7.04
CA HIS A 203 16.38 12.89 -7.67
C HIS A 203 17.50 13.53 -8.50
N ASP A 204 18.70 13.66 -7.95
CA ASP A 204 19.85 14.27 -8.63
C ASP A 204 20.31 13.45 -9.85
N ASN A 205 19.97 12.15 -9.86
CA ASN A 205 20.23 11.24 -10.97
C ASN A 205 19.00 11.01 -11.88
N GLY A 206 18.04 11.93 -11.91
CA GLY A 206 16.97 11.98 -12.91
C GLY A 206 15.75 11.13 -12.62
N PHE A 207 15.63 10.52 -11.43
CA PHE A 207 14.39 9.85 -11.05
C PHE A 207 13.31 10.85 -10.64
N VAL A 208 12.07 10.52 -10.93
CA VAL A 208 10.90 11.12 -10.29
C VAL A 208 10.77 10.51 -8.90
N VAL A 209 10.86 11.34 -7.87
CA VAL A 209 10.75 10.88 -6.48
C VAL A 209 9.50 11.48 -5.86
N THR A 210 8.64 10.63 -5.35
CA THR A 210 7.43 11.02 -4.59
C THR A 210 7.45 10.44 -3.19
N PHE A 211 6.77 11.10 -2.28
CA PHE A 211 6.59 10.66 -0.91
C PHE A 211 5.12 10.42 -0.63
N GLY A 212 4.83 9.34 0.07
CA GLY A 212 3.49 8.97 0.51
C GLY A 212 3.41 8.73 2.00
N SER A 213 2.20 8.84 2.52
CA SER A 213 1.80 8.34 3.84
C SER A 213 1.10 6.99 3.68
N GLU A 214 1.34 6.06 4.60
CA GLU A 214 0.74 4.74 4.52
C GLU A 214 -0.56 4.67 5.33
N HIS A 215 -1.71 4.67 4.66
CA HIS A 215 -3.04 4.57 5.26
C HIS A 215 -3.61 3.16 5.11
N ASN A 216 -2.97 2.17 5.71
CA ASN A 216 -3.37 0.76 5.63
C ASN A 216 -4.04 0.23 6.89
N THR A 217 -4.25 1.09 7.89
CA THR A 217 -4.93 0.78 9.15
C THR A 217 -6.02 1.82 9.42
N PRO A 218 -7.00 1.54 10.30
CA PRO A 218 -8.01 2.51 10.69
C PRO A 218 -7.50 3.60 11.65
N ALA A 219 -6.19 3.71 11.89
CA ALA A 219 -5.59 4.65 12.84
C ALA A 219 -5.66 6.13 12.43
N MET A 220 -6.17 6.43 11.21
CA MET A 220 -6.33 7.81 10.71
C MET A 220 -5.03 8.62 10.77
N GLU A 221 -3.94 8.03 10.26
CA GLU A 221 -2.65 8.71 10.18
C GLU A 221 -2.76 10.08 9.50
N PRO A 222 -1.99 11.10 9.92
CA PRO A 222 -1.99 12.40 9.28
C PRO A 222 -1.59 12.30 7.79
N ILE A 223 -2.21 13.14 6.94
CA ILE A 223 -1.81 13.28 5.53
C ILE A 223 -0.49 14.04 5.42
N GLU A 224 -0.18 14.90 6.42
CA GLU A 224 1.08 15.60 6.49
C GLU A 224 2.26 14.62 6.59
N LEU A 225 3.30 14.87 5.79
CA LEU A 225 4.43 13.96 5.68
C LEU A 225 5.50 14.26 6.74
N PHE A 226 5.84 13.23 7.51
CA PHE A 226 6.93 13.24 8.47
C PHE A 226 7.87 12.08 8.19
N ALA A 227 9.13 12.20 8.61
CA ALA A 227 10.03 11.07 8.69
C ALA A 227 9.77 10.25 9.97
N ARG A 228 10.48 9.14 10.13
CA ARG A 228 10.38 8.26 11.30
C ARG A 228 10.44 9.05 12.61
N GLY A 229 9.58 8.65 13.55
CA GLY A 229 9.49 9.30 14.87
C GLY A 229 8.86 10.69 14.84
N GLY A 230 8.17 11.07 13.76
CA GLY A 230 7.53 12.39 13.64
C GLY A 230 8.50 13.53 13.31
N ALA A 231 9.73 13.20 12.87
CA ALA A 231 10.69 14.23 12.50
C ALA A 231 10.23 14.97 11.22
N PRO A 232 10.32 16.31 11.18
CA PRO A 232 9.90 17.07 10.01
C PRO A 232 10.81 16.79 8.81
N LEU A 233 10.23 16.79 7.60
CA LEU A 233 11.01 16.73 6.36
C LEU A 233 11.77 18.04 6.16
N THR A 234 13.00 17.93 5.64
CA THR A 234 13.80 19.12 5.27
C THR A 234 13.18 19.85 4.07
N GLU A 235 13.55 21.10 3.86
CA GLU A 235 13.08 21.87 2.70
C GLU A 235 13.52 21.23 1.37
N ARG A 236 14.69 20.58 1.35
CA ARG A 236 15.14 19.82 0.18
C ARG A 236 14.23 18.64 -0.10
N LEU A 237 13.88 17.85 0.91
CA LEU A 237 12.97 16.71 0.74
C LEU A 237 11.57 17.15 0.30
N LYS A 238 11.04 18.23 0.88
CA LYS A 238 9.77 18.83 0.44
C LYS A 238 9.83 19.27 -1.02
N PHE A 239 10.92 19.92 -1.44
CA PHE A 239 11.15 20.32 -2.82
C PHE A 239 11.22 19.13 -3.77
N ILE A 240 11.96 18.07 -3.42
CA ILE A 240 12.04 16.83 -4.20
C ILE A 240 10.66 16.23 -4.41
N ASN A 241 9.87 16.10 -3.34
CA ASN A 241 8.50 15.57 -3.41
C ASN A 241 7.61 16.45 -4.30
N TYR A 242 7.68 17.76 -4.16
CA TYR A 242 6.90 18.68 -4.98
C TYR A 242 7.23 18.57 -6.47
N CYS A 243 8.53 18.49 -6.82
CA CYS A 243 8.96 18.25 -8.19
C CYS A 243 8.40 16.91 -8.73
N GLY A 244 8.44 15.85 -7.92
CA GLY A 244 7.85 14.56 -8.28
C GLY A 244 6.35 14.65 -8.53
N ALA A 245 5.61 15.30 -7.64
CA ALA A 245 4.17 15.51 -7.79
C ALA A 245 3.85 16.33 -9.05
N CYS A 246 4.65 17.35 -9.37
CA CYS A 246 4.50 18.13 -10.59
C CYS A 246 4.69 17.26 -11.85
N VAL A 247 5.73 16.41 -11.89
CA VAL A 247 5.94 15.51 -13.04
C VAL A 247 4.76 14.56 -13.23
N VAL A 248 4.22 14.01 -12.14
CA VAL A 248 3.03 13.13 -12.17
C VAL A 248 1.80 13.87 -12.69
N ALA A 249 1.55 15.10 -12.19
CA ALA A 249 0.41 15.93 -12.62
C ALA A 249 0.53 16.30 -14.10
N ALA A 250 1.70 16.72 -14.55
CA ALA A 250 1.97 17.04 -15.96
C ALA A 250 1.77 15.83 -16.86
N HIS A 251 2.32 14.66 -16.48
CA HIS A 251 2.15 13.42 -17.23
C HIS A 251 0.67 13.08 -17.40
N GLN A 252 -0.09 13.13 -16.31
CA GLN A 252 -1.52 12.82 -16.34
C GLN A 252 -2.32 13.77 -17.24
N ASP A 253 -2.05 15.05 -17.18
CA ASP A 253 -2.71 16.08 -18.00
C ASP A 253 -2.42 15.88 -19.49
N ILE A 254 -1.15 15.67 -19.83
CA ILE A 254 -0.70 15.46 -21.21
C ILE A 254 -1.27 14.17 -21.80
N VAL A 255 -1.22 13.05 -21.06
CA VAL A 255 -1.74 11.76 -21.54
C VAL A 255 -3.26 11.81 -21.72
N ARG A 256 -4.00 12.49 -20.83
CA ARG A 256 -5.45 12.73 -21.01
C ARG A 256 -5.77 13.50 -22.29
N SER A 257 -4.86 14.36 -22.75
CA SER A 257 -4.98 15.08 -24.01
C SER A 257 -4.59 14.25 -25.24
N GLY A 258 -4.29 12.95 -25.06
CA GLY A 258 -3.90 12.04 -26.13
C GLY A 258 -2.46 12.17 -26.60
N MET A 259 -1.63 12.91 -25.87
CA MET A 259 -0.22 13.12 -26.18
C MET A 259 0.69 12.23 -25.32
N GLN A 260 1.97 12.10 -25.75
CA GLN A 260 2.96 11.37 -24.95
C GLN A 260 3.36 12.15 -23.71
N GLY A 261 3.17 11.55 -22.54
CA GLY A 261 3.58 12.09 -21.26
C GLY A 261 5.08 11.93 -20.96
N TYR A 262 5.47 12.03 -19.68
CA TYR A 262 6.85 11.92 -19.21
C TYR A 262 7.53 10.59 -19.54
N VAL A 263 6.79 9.49 -19.57
CA VAL A 263 7.27 8.19 -20.06
C VAL A 263 6.56 7.82 -21.35
N ASP A 264 7.31 7.19 -22.29
CA ASP A 264 6.75 6.65 -23.52
C ASP A 264 6.08 5.29 -23.29
N SER A 265 5.46 4.71 -24.33
CA SER A 265 4.79 3.40 -24.28
C SER A 265 5.72 2.24 -23.91
N ARG A 266 7.04 2.44 -23.93
CA ARG A 266 8.06 1.46 -23.53
C ARG A 266 8.57 1.72 -22.12
N GLY A 267 8.12 2.80 -21.48
CA GLY A 267 8.53 3.21 -20.14
C GLY A 267 9.81 4.04 -20.09
N LYS A 268 10.32 4.47 -21.27
CA LYS A 268 11.49 5.37 -21.30
C LYS A 268 11.06 6.78 -20.88
N ALA A 269 11.74 7.30 -19.88
CA ALA A 269 11.51 8.67 -19.38
C ALA A 269 12.18 9.74 -20.25
N ASP A 270 11.52 10.89 -20.39
CA ASP A 270 12.07 12.09 -21.00
C ASP A 270 12.81 12.93 -19.95
N ILE A 271 13.95 12.41 -19.50
CA ILE A 271 14.72 12.98 -18.37
C ILE A 271 15.19 14.40 -18.69
N ASP A 272 15.58 14.65 -19.95
CA ASP A 272 16.12 15.96 -20.39
C ASP A 272 15.07 17.07 -20.28
N LYS A 273 13.77 16.71 -20.37
CA LYS A 273 12.66 17.64 -20.22
C LYS A 273 12.01 17.64 -18.83
N ARG A 274 12.62 16.99 -17.84
CA ARG A 274 12.03 16.92 -16.49
C ARG A 274 11.61 18.29 -15.96
N ASP A 275 12.42 19.30 -16.14
CA ASP A 275 12.12 20.67 -15.66
C ASP A 275 10.93 21.31 -16.39
N GLU A 276 10.70 20.98 -17.66
CA GLU A 276 9.51 21.42 -18.40
C GLU A 276 8.25 20.75 -17.82
N TYR A 277 8.33 19.44 -17.51
CA TYR A 277 7.24 18.72 -16.83
C TYR A 277 6.97 19.28 -15.43
N VAL A 278 8.01 19.62 -14.66
CA VAL A 278 7.83 20.28 -13.35
C VAL A 278 7.08 21.61 -13.51
N LYS A 279 7.49 22.47 -14.46
CA LYS A 279 6.82 23.75 -14.72
C LYS A 279 5.38 23.57 -15.20
N HIS A 280 5.11 22.57 -16.04
CA HIS A 280 3.75 22.27 -16.50
C HIS A 280 2.88 21.78 -15.34
N GLY A 281 3.37 20.82 -14.56
CA GLY A 281 2.65 20.27 -13.43
C GLY A 281 2.38 21.27 -12.32
N ASP A 282 3.30 22.21 -12.07
CA ASP A 282 3.08 23.31 -11.15
C ASP A 282 1.85 24.15 -11.56
N ARG A 283 1.70 24.45 -12.86
CA ARG A 283 0.52 25.15 -13.37
C ARG A 283 -0.76 24.33 -13.19
N VAL A 284 -0.68 23.00 -13.49
CA VAL A 284 -1.82 22.10 -13.32
C VAL A 284 -2.26 22.05 -11.85
N ILE A 285 -1.33 21.85 -10.92
CA ILE A 285 -1.62 21.79 -9.49
C ILE A 285 -2.24 23.12 -9.01
N LYS A 286 -1.64 24.24 -9.37
CA LYS A 286 -2.15 25.57 -8.98
C LYS A 286 -3.55 25.85 -9.53
N SER A 287 -3.87 25.36 -10.72
CA SER A 287 -5.22 25.55 -11.32
C SER A 287 -6.33 24.76 -10.61
N ILE A 288 -5.97 23.75 -9.81
CA ILE A 288 -6.93 22.93 -9.04
C ILE A 288 -7.15 23.52 -7.63
N ILE A 289 -6.12 24.19 -7.10
CA ILE A 289 -6.13 24.70 -5.72
C ILE A 289 -6.77 26.10 -5.66
N LEU A 290 -6.78 26.85 -6.76
CA LEU A 290 -7.38 28.18 -6.88
C LEU A 290 -8.84 28.12 -7.36
#